data_9f109e95627a630d9b65586082eefd69
#
_entry.id   9f109e95627a630d9b65586082eefd69
#
_cell.length_a   1.000
_cell.length_b   1.000
_cell.length_c   1.000
_cell.angle_alpha   90.00
_cell.angle_beta   90.00
_cell.angle_gamma   90.00
#
_symmetry.space_group_name_H-M   'P 1'
#
loop_
_entity.id
_entity.type
_entity.pdbx_description
1 polymer ?
#
loop_
_entity_poly.entity_id
_entity_poly.type
_entity_poly.pdbx_seq_one_letter_code
_entity_poly.pdbx_strand_id
1 'polypeptide(L)'
;MIISNKLINAKNLFDLLSERKSQLVKDIRRYLHADSSTQVELKLSRSLDNNLTVAYRVTHPDYQSITSLLLDTNEKSDSDIITYFSNSVQFRHMKITAVTLDDLYKYNCIDESNALYVATYIDRSDAHFPELHLLAACTSRKELRSTLAKAKQMNKEITKDLQIDVLKRNTVEDRYLESLD
;
A
#
# COMPACT_ATOMS: atom_id res chain seq x y z
N MET A 1 -6.81 0.31 0.26
CA MET A 1 -6.49 0.32 -1.18
C MET A 1 -5.31 -0.60 -1.41
N ILE A 2 -5.42 -1.51 -2.33
CA ILE A 2 -4.37 -2.45 -2.74
C ILE A 2 -3.83 -2.00 -4.09
N ILE A 3 -2.53 -2.09 -4.29
CA ILE A 3 -1.88 -1.77 -5.56
C ILE A 3 -1.01 -2.97 -5.96
N SER A 4 -1.19 -3.46 -7.18
CA SER A 4 -0.38 -4.55 -7.71
C SER A 4 1.11 -4.16 -7.74
N ASN A 5 1.99 -5.05 -7.24
CA ASN A 5 3.43 -4.83 -7.24
C ASN A 5 3.99 -4.69 -8.68
N LYS A 6 3.34 -5.32 -9.66
CA LYS A 6 3.68 -5.24 -11.08
C LYS A 6 3.51 -3.83 -11.68
N LEU A 7 2.84 -2.92 -10.95
CA LEU A 7 2.69 -1.51 -11.32
C LEU A 7 3.72 -0.60 -10.66
N ILE A 8 4.54 -1.15 -9.76
CA ILE A 8 5.45 -0.34 -8.97
C ILE A 8 6.74 -0.06 -9.73
N ASN A 9 7.08 1.22 -9.84
CA ASN A 9 8.41 1.63 -10.24
C ASN A 9 9.33 1.67 -9.02
N ALA A 10 10.09 0.61 -8.81
CA ALA A 10 10.95 0.45 -7.64
C ALA A 10 12.04 1.53 -7.55
N LYS A 11 12.52 2.06 -8.69
CA LYS A 11 13.49 3.17 -8.69
C LYS A 11 12.88 4.43 -8.11
N ASN A 12 11.72 4.85 -8.62
CA ASN A 12 11.05 6.06 -8.19
C ASN A 12 10.59 5.94 -6.73
N LEU A 13 10.12 4.76 -6.33
CA LEU A 13 9.76 4.48 -4.94
C LEU A 13 11.00 4.54 -4.03
N PHE A 14 12.14 4.00 -4.45
CA PHE A 14 13.40 4.10 -3.71
C PHE A 14 13.81 5.56 -3.50
N ASP A 15 13.73 6.39 -4.53
CA ASP A 15 14.09 7.82 -4.46
C ASP A 15 13.15 8.56 -3.49
N LEU A 16 11.84 8.35 -3.60
CA LEU A 16 10.85 8.92 -2.68
C LEU A 16 11.11 8.52 -1.22
N LEU A 17 11.34 7.22 -0.97
CA LEU A 17 11.59 6.72 0.38
C LEU A 17 12.91 7.26 0.94
N SER A 18 13.91 7.44 0.10
CA SER A 18 15.19 8.02 0.49
C SER A 18 15.03 9.48 0.94
N GLU A 19 14.24 10.28 0.21
CA GLU A 19 13.91 11.66 0.62
C GLU A 19 13.11 11.70 1.93
N ARG A 20 12.22 10.73 2.16
CA ARG A 20 11.36 10.64 3.33
C ARG A 20 11.95 9.83 4.49
N LYS A 21 13.20 9.40 4.38
CA LYS A 21 13.85 8.51 5.35
C LYS A 21 13.73 9.01 6.80
N SER A 22 13.98 10.29 7.04
CA SER A 22 13.90 10.85 8.40
C SER A 22 12.50 10.78 9.00
N GLN A 23 11.46 10.96 8.20
CA GLN A 23 10.08 10.87 8.66
C GLN A 23 9.68 9.40 8.91
N LEU A 24 10.11 8.48 8.04
CA LEU A 24 9.92 7.04 8.24
C LEU A 24 10.52 6.56 9.56
N VAL A 25 11.74 7.00 9.87
CA VAL A 25 12.39 6.70 11.16
C VAL A 25 11.57 7.24 12.33
N LYS A 26 11.01 8.45 12.22
CA LYS A 26 10.11 8.99 13.25
C LYS A 26 8.84 8.17 13.43
N ASP A 27 8.23 7.71 12.35
CA ASP A 27 7.04 6.86 12.39
C ASP A 27 7.34 5.51 13.06
N ILE A 28 8.49 4.89 12.72
CA ILE A 28 8.95 3.65 13.35
C ILE A 28 9.20 3.86 14.86
N ARG A 29 9.92 4.92 15.24
CA ARG A 29 10.17 5.24 16.65
C ARG A 29 8.88 5.42 17.43
N ARG A 30 7.89 6.12 16.86
CA ARG A 30 6.57 6.31 17.46
C ARG A 30 5.85 4.99 17.66
N TYR A 31 5.87 4.13 16.66
CA TYR A 31 5.25 2.80 16.73
C TYR A 31 5.87 1.92 17.81
N LEU A 32 7.19 1.96 17.92
CA LEU A 32 7.95 1.18 18.90
C LEU A 32 7.94 1.79 20.31
N HIS A 33 7.33 2.96 20.49
CA HIS A 33 7.47 3.74 21.75
C HIS A 33 8.93 3.91 22.17
N ALA A 34 9.83 4.10 21.19
CA ALA A 34 11.26 4.11 21.38
C ALA A 34 11.69 5.32 22.22
N ASP A 35 12.44 5.05 23.28
CA ASP A 35 13.07 6.06 24.14
C ASP A 35 14.36 6.64 23.49
N SER A 36 15.04 7.51 24.23
CA SER A 36 16.27 8.16 23.75
C SER A 36 17.46 7.20 23.58
N SER A 37 17.48 6.08 24.29
CA SER A 37 18.55 5.07 24.24
C SER A 37 18.38 4.10 23.07
N THR A 38 17.17 4.00 22.51
CA THR A 38 16.85 3.14 21.37
C THR A 38 17.31 3.76 20.05
N GLN A 39 18.16 3.07 19.32
CA GLN A 39 18.55 3.47 17.97
C GLN A 39 17.68 2.77 16.94
N VAL A 40 17.19 3.53 15.96
CA VAL A 40 16.41 3.01 14.83
C VAL A 40 17.07 3.42 13.54
N GLU A 41 17.48 2.44 12.75
CA GLU A 41 18.08 2.63 11.44
C GLU A 41 17.15 2.09 10.36
N LEU A 42 16.89 2.90 9.33
CA LEU A 42 16.19 2.46 8.13
C LEU A 42 17.19 2.03 7.07
N LYS A 43 17.02 0.81 6.56
CA LYS A 43 17.79 0.24 5.47
C LYS A 43 16.92 0.19 4.22
N LEU A 44 17.39 0.85 3.18
CA LEU A 44 16.82 0.80 1.84
C LEU A 44 17.82 0.11 0.93
N SER A 45 17.40 -0.91 0.22
CA SER A 45 18.22 -1.57 -0.80
C SER A 45 17.41 -1.82 -2.06
N ARG A 46 18.07 -1.70 -3.20
CA ARG A 46 17.50 -1.98 -4.52
C ARG A 46 18.45 -2.92 -5.26
N SER A 47 17.92 -4.02 -5.77
CA SER A 47 18.67 -4.96 -6.59
C SER A 47 18.82 -4.47 -8.03
N LEU A 48 19.69 -5.13 -8.80
CA LEU A 48 19.85 -4.88 -10.24
C LEU A 48 18.56 -5.17 -11.02
N ASP A 49 17.74 -6.09 -10.55
CA ASP A 49 16.44 -6.45 -11.12
C ASP A 49 15.31 -5.49 -10.73
N ASN A 50 15.66 -4.31 -10.18
CA ASN A 50 14.73 -3.28 -9.72
C ASN A 50 13.83 -3.70 -8.54
N ASN A 51 14.17 -4.74 -7.81
CA ASN A 51 13.45 -5.08 -6.60
C ASN A 51 13.88 -4.18 -5.44
N LEU A 52 12.92 -3.67 -4.69
CA LEU A 52 13.15 -2.79 -3.55
C LEU A 52 12.85 -3.54 -2.26
N THR A 53 13.80 -3.49 -1.35
CA THR A 53 13.64 -3.98 0.04
C THR A 53 13.77 -2.81 1.00
N VAL A 54 12.80 -2.68 1.89
CA VAL A 54 12.78 -1.70 2.97
C VAL A 54 12.72 -2.43 4.29
N ALA A 55 13.74 -2.24 5.11
CA ALA A 55 13.81 -2.84 6.44
C ALA A 55 14.26 -1.81 7.47
N TYR A 56 13.89 -2.00 8.73
CA TYR A 56 14.44 -1.20 9.81
C TYR A 56 15.15 -2.09 10.84
N ARG A 57 16.20 -1.54 11.44
CA ARG A 57 16.93 -2.16 12.54
C ARG A 57 16.70 -1.35 13.80
N VAL A 58 16.42 -2.05 14.89
CA VAL A 58 16.33 -1.49 16.25
C VAL A 58 17.49 -2.01 17.07
N THR A 59 18.20 -1.12 17.74
CA THR A 59 19.28 -1.45 18.67
C THR A 59 19.04 -0.72 19.98
N HIS A 60 19.10 -1.46 21.07
CA HIS A 60 18.98 -0.92 22.44
C HIS A 60 20.12 -1.48 23.31
N PRO A 61 20.60 -0.75 24.34
CA PRO A 61 21.68 -1.23 25.21
C PRO A 61 21.40 -2.59 25.86
N ASP A 62 20.14 -2.85 26.24
CA ASP A 62 19.73 -4.01 27.00
C ASP A 62 19.31 -5.23 26.15
N TYR A 63 19.29 -5.13 24.83
CA TYR A 63 18.93 -6.25 23.96
C TYR A 63 19.64 -6.20 22.61
N GLN A 64 19.69 -7.35 21.94
CA GLN A 64 20.31 -7.45 20.62
C GLN A 64 19.53 -6.65 19.57
N SER A 65 20.25 -6.25 18.54
CA SER A 65 19.68 -5.58 17.38
C SER A 65 18.64 -6.47 16.69
N ILE A 66 17.46 -5.91 16.45
CA ILE A 66 16.35 -6.57 15.76
C ILE A 66 16.19 -5.92 14.38
N THR A 67 15.99 -6.72 13.35
CA THR A 67 15.66 -6.22 12.01
C THR A 67 14.26 -6.70 11.62
N SER A 68 13.43 -5.79 11.14
CA SER A 68 12.10 -6.08 10.61
C SER A 68 11.97 -5.56 9.18
N LEU A 69 11.23 -6.31 8.37
CA LEU A 69 10.92 -5.94 6.99
C LEU A 69 9.67 -5.06 6.96
N LEU A 70 9.72 -3.96 6.21
CA LEU A 70 8.57 -3.12 5.91
C LEU A 70 8.00 -3.42 4.53
N LEU A 71 8.88 -3.66 3.55
CA LEU A 71 8.51 -3.86 2.16
C LEU A 71 9.53 -4.72 1.46
N ASP A 72 9.06 -5.71 0.72
CA ASP A 72 9.85 -6.45 -0.27
C ASP A 72 9.04 -6.57 -1.57
N THR A 73 9.50 -5.96 -2.64
CA THR A 73 8.82 -6.01 -3.94
C THR A 73 9.02 -7.34 -4.68
N ASN A 74 9.86 -8.25 -4.14
CA ASN A 74 9.99 -9.61 -4.63
C ASN A 74 8.89 -10.56 -4.14
N GLU A 75 8.18 -10.21 -3.06
CA GLU A 75 7.12 -11.06 -2.56
C GLU A 75 6.02 -11.23 -3.58
N LYS A 76 5.56 -12.46 -3.75
CA LYS A 76 4.53 -12.82 -4.73
C LYS A 76 3.13 -12.30 -4.36
N SER A 77 2.90 -11.95 -3.11
CA SER A 77 1.64 -11.43 -2.64
C SER A 77 1.50 -9.95 -2.95
N ASP A 78 0.66 -9.60 -3.90
CA ASP A 78 0.35 -8.22 -4.29
C ASP A 78 -0.38 -7.45 -3.18
N SER A 79 -0.98 -8.15 -2.21
CA SER A 79 -1.90 -7.57 -1.24
C SER A 79 -1.24 -6.69 -0.17
N ASP A 80 0.05 -6.88 0.10
CA ASP A 80 0.67 -6.29 1.28
C ASP A 80 1.56 -5.09 1.00
N ILE A 81 1.96 -4.88 -0.25
CA ILE A 81 3.16 -4.12 -0.56
C ILE A 81 2.99 -2.61 -0.40
N ILE A 82 1.95 -2.02 -0.94
CA ILE A 82 1.84 -0.55 -0.94
C ILE A 82 0.90 -0.01 0.13
N THR A 83 0.07 -0.87 0.66
CA THR A 83 -0.77 -0.50 1.78
C THR A 83 0.04 0.15 2.91
N TYR A 84 1.29 -0.19 3.07
CA TYR A 84 2.16 0.34 4.13
C TYR A 84 2.55 1.79 3.97
N PHE A 85 2.53 2.31 2.75
CA PHE A 85 2.98 3.66 2.44
C PHE A 85 1.84 4.63 2.18
N SER A 86 0.58 4.18 2.25
CA SER A 86 -0.56 5.10 2.18
C SER A 86 -0.80 5.74 3.55
N ASN A 87 -1.24 7.00 3.56
CA ASN A 87 -1.49 7.74 4.80
C ASN A 87 -2.63 7.16 5.68
N SER A 88 -3.42 6.24 5.15
CA SER A 88 -4.55 5.62 5.85
C SER A 88 -4.25 4.20 6.35
N VAL A 89 -3.09 3.64 6.04
CA VAL A 89 -2.82 2.24 6.27
C VAL A 89 -1.84 2.02 7.42
N GLN A 90 -2.10 0.94 8.15
CA GLN A 90 -1.28 0.49 9.26
C GLN A 90 -0.56 -0.81 8.88
N PHE A 91 0.75 -0.82 9.00
CA PHE A 91 1.53 -2.06 8.91
C PHE A 91 1.59 -2.73 10.27
N ARG A 92 0.96 -3.91 10.42
CA ARG A 92 0.92 -4.61 11.70
C ARG A 92 0.68 -3.65 12.88
N HIS A 93 -0.28 -2.74 12.73
CA HIS A 93 -0.60 -1.65 13.65
C HIS A 93 0.33 -0.42 13.59
N MET A 94 1.34 -0.40 12.73
CA MET A 94 2.17 0.80 12.52
C MET A 94 1.48 1.76 11.55
N LYS A 95 1.28 3.00 11.99
CA LYS A 95 0.79 4.09 11.13
C LYS A 95 1.97 4.79 10.46
N ILE A 96 2.12 4.62 9.15
CA ILE A 96 3.11 5.33 8.35
C ILE A 96 2.49 6.61 7.79
N THR A 97 3.11 7.75 8.07
CA THR A 97 2.66 9.08 7.63
C THR A 97 3.65 9.74 6.67
N ALA A 98 4.84 9.16 6.53
CA ALA A 98 5.93 9.70 5.73
C ALA A 98 5.62 9.76 4.23
N VAL A 99 4.82 8.82 3.73
CA VAL A 99 4.47 8.70 2.31
C VAL A 99 2.96 8.59 2.19
N THR A 100 2.38 9.43 1.35
CA THR A 100 0.95 9.39 1.02
C THR A 100 0.73 8.73 -0.33
N LEU A 101 -0.50 8.32 -0.60
CA LEU A 101 -0.88 7.82 -1.91
C LEU A 101 -0.65 8.88 -3.01
N ASP A 102 -0.94 10.14 -2.72
CA ASP A 102 -0.71 11.23 -3.66
C ASP A 102 0.78 11.44 -3.95
N ASP A 103 1.67 11.18 -2.98
CA ASP A 103 3.11 11.16 -3.22
C ASP A 103 3.50 10.05 -4.20
N LEU A 104 2.96 8.83 -4.03
CA LEU A 104 3.24 7.70 -4.94
C LEU A 104 2.90 8.04 -6.39
N TYR A 105 1.78 8.73 -6.60
CA TYR A 105 1.40 9.17 -7.95
C TYR A 105 2.22 10.36 -8.44
N LYS A 106 2.47 11.34 -7.58
CA LYS A 106 3.27 12.53 -7.93
C LYS A 106 4.68 12.17 -8.37
N TYR A 107 5.27 11.16 -7.72
CA TYR A 107 6.63 10.68 -8.02
C TYR A 107 6.66 9.58 -9.08
N ASN A 108 5.53 9.31 -9.75
CA ASN A 108 5.41 8.25 -10.75
C ASN A 108 5.88 6.88 -10.23
N CYS A 109 5.59 6.61 -8.96
CA CYS A 109 5.89 5.30 -8.36
C CYS A 109 4.97 4.19 -8.86
N ILE A 110 3.86 4.56 -9.51
CA ILE A 110 2.85 3.65 -10.06
C ILE A 110 2.76 3.88 -11.57
N ASP A 111 2.88 2.80 -12.35
CA ASP A 111 2.64 2.84 -13.79
C ASP A 111 1.13 2.93 -14.08
N GLU A 112 0.63 4.15 -14.17
CA GLU A 112 -0.80 4.41 -14.44
C GLU A 112 -1.22 4.00 -15.85
N SER A 113 -0.30 3.87 -16.81
CA SER A 113 -0.63 3.52 -18.20
C SER A 113 -1.23 2.11 -18.31
N ASN A 114 -0.84 1.23 -17.40
CA ASN A 114 -1.31 -0.15 -17.30
C ASN A 114 -2.24 -0.41 -16.12
N ALA A 115 -2.68 0.63 -15.41
CA ALA A 115 -3.52 0.48 -14.24
C ALA A 115 -5.00 0.28 -14.60
N LEU A 116 -5.65 -0.61 -13.85
CA LEU A 116 -7.09 -0.76 -13.76
C LEU A 116 -7.53 -0.45 -12.34
N TYR A 117 -8.36 0.55 -12.17
CA TYR A 117 -8.91 0.94 -10.87
C TYR A 117 -10.24 0.23 -10.66
N VAL A 118 -10.32 -0.60 -9.64
CA VAL A 118 -11.54 -1.34 -9.26
C VAL A 118 -12.02 -0.81 -7.92
N ALA A 119 -13.24 -0.34 -7.87
CA ALA A 119 -13.89 0.09 -6.65
C ALA A 119 -15.01 -0.90 -6.30
N THR A 120 -14.97 -1.43 -5.10
CA THR A 120 -15.98 -2.33 -4.54
C THR A 120 -16.49 -1.78 -3.21
N TYR A 121 -17.67 -2.20 -2.79
CA TYR A 121 -18.16 -1.95 -1.44
C TYR A 121 -18.88 -3.19 -0.91
N ILE A 122 -18.90 -3.32 0.41
CA ILE A 122 -19.64 -4.40 1.08
C ILE A 122 -20.96 -3.84 1.54
N ASP A 123 -22.06 -4.39 1.00
CA ASP A 123 -23.39 -4.13 1.52
C ASP A 123 -23.62 -4.99 2.76
N ARG A 124 -23.89 -4.34 3.89
CA ARG A 124 -24.19 -4.97 5.18
C ARG A 124 -25.62 -4.74 5.63
N SER A 125 -26.52 -4.43 4.69
CA SER A 125 -27.96 -4.30 4.99
C SER A 125 -28.53 -5.58 5.60
N ASP A 126 -28.02 -6.74 5.17
CA ASP A 126 -28.19 -8.01 5.86
C ASP A 126 -26.90 -8.38 6.61
N ALA A 127 -26.96 -8.35 7.95
CA ALA A 127 -25.80 -8.64 8.80
C ALA A 127 -25.34 -10.12 8.70
N HIS A 128 -26.21 -11.04 8.26
CA HIS A 128 -25.90 -12.45 8.13
C HIS A 128 -25.30 -12.80 6.75
N PHE A 129 -25.59 -11.98 5.73
CA PHE A 129 -25.16 -12.22 4.36
C PHE A 129 -24.63 -10.92 3.74
N PRO A 130 -23.42 -10.47 4.13
CA PRO A 130 -22.82 -9.29 3.52
C PRO A 130 -22.50 -9.58 2.05
N GLU A 131 -22.92 -8.67 1.15
CA GLU A 131 -22.73 -8.80 -0.28
C GLU A 131 -21.63 -7.86 -0.77
N LEU A 132 -20.71 -8.38 -1.59
CA LEU A 132 -19.68 -7.58 -2.25
C LEU A 132 -20.20 -7.09 -3.60
N HIS A 133 -20.25 -5.79 -3.77
CA HIS A 133 -20.71 -5.15 -5.01
C HIS A 133 -19.56 -4.44 -5.74
N LEU A 134 -19.47 -4.66 -7.05
CA LEU A 134 -18.61 -3.87 -7.93
C LEU A 134 -19.27 -2.50 -8.17
N LEU A 135 -18.59 -1.45 -7.77
CA LEU A 135 -19.08 -0.08 -7.95
C LEU A 135 -18.54 0.56 -9.24
N ALA A 136 -17.27 0.31 -9.54
CA ALA A 136 -16.61 0.86 -10.72
C ALA A 136 -15.39 0.03 -11.14
N ALA A 137 -15.15 0.01 -12.46
CA ALA A 137 -13.88 -0.43 -13.05
C ALA A 137 -13.46 0.65 -14.06
N CYS A 138 -12.40 1.39 -13.76
CA CYS A 138 -11.98 2.56 -14.50
C CYS A 138 -10.53 2.43 -14.95
N THR A 139 -10.19 3.04 -16.09
CA THR A 139 -8.84 3.02 -16.63
C THR A 139 -8.02 4.24 -16.24
N SER A 140 -8.63 5.20 -15.54
CA SER A 140 -7.95 6.40 -15.05
C SER A 140 -8.45 6.82 -13.67
N ARG A 141 -7.58 7.47 -12.90
CA ARG A 141 -7.95 8.08 -11.61
C ARG A 141 -9.04 9.14 -11.74
N LYS A 142 -9.06 9.87 -12.86
CA LYS A 142 -10.06 10.91 -13.10
C LYS A 142 -11.44 10.31 -13.23
N GLU A 143 -11.56 9.23 -13.99
CA GLU A 143 -12.82 8.48 -14.13
C GLU A 143 -13.27 7.91 -12.79
N LEU A 144 -12.36 7.26 -12.06
CA LEU A 144 -12.64 6.72 -10.73
C LEU A 144 -13.20 7.81 -9.80
N ARG A 145 -12.50 8.96 -9.69
CA ARG A 145 -12.94 10.08 -8.83
C ARG A 145 -14.33 10.58 -9.22
N SER A 146 -14.59 10.72 -10.52
CA SER A 146 -15.91 11.14 -11.02
C SER A 146 -17.00 10.14 -10.66
N THR A 147 -16.74 8.85 -10.84
CA THR A 147 -17.70 7.78 -10.54
C THR A 147 -17.98 7.69 -9.04
N LEU A 148 -16.94 7.76 -8.21
CA LEU A 148 -17.08 7.77 -6.74
C LEU A 148 -17.85 8.98 -6.24
N ALA A 149 -17.64 10.17 -6.85
CA ALA A 149 -18.39 11.37 -6.50
C ALA A 149 -19.90 11.21 -6.79
N LYS A 150 -20.24 10.63 -7.93
CA LYS A 150 -21.64 10.31 -8.28
C LYS A 150 -22.25 9.29 -7.33
N ALA A 151 -21.51 8.19 -7.05
CA ALA A 151 -21.98 7.16 -6.14
C ALA A 151 -22.26 7.71 -4.73
N LYS A 152 -21.39 8.60 -4.21
CA LYS A 152 -21.58 9.27 -2.92
C LYS A 152 -22.82 10.17 -2.87
N GLN A 153 -23.16 10.81 -3.99
CA GLN A 153 -24.38 11.61 -4.09
C GLN A 153 -25.64 10.74 -4.05
N MET A 154 -25.58 9.55 -4.64
CA MET A 154 -26.70 8.60 -4.68
C MET A 154 -26.89 7.88 -3.34
N ASN A 155 -25.81 7.48 -2.69
CA ASN A 155 -25.86 6.77 -1.41
C ASN A 155 -24.62 7.08 -0.57
N LYS A 156 -24.80 7.78 0.58
CA LYS A 156 -23.73 8.15 1.49
C LYS A 156 -23.14 6.94 2.23
N GLU A 157 -23.90 5.88 2.42
CA GLU A 157 -23.47 4.67 3.14
C GLU A 157 -22.39 3.89 2.37
N ILE A 158 -22.38 3.96 1.03
CA ILE A 158 -21.36 3.31 0.18
C ILE A 158 -19.93 3.65 0.61
N THR A 159 -19.74 4.80 1.26
CA THR A 159 -18.39 5.26 1.62
C THR A 159 -17.79 4.59 2.84
N LYS A 160 -18.59 3.88 3.65
CA LYS A 160 -18.13 3.28 4.90
C LYS A 160 -17.28 2.02 4.68
N ASP A 161 -17.66 1.22 3.69
CA ASP A 161 -17.02 -0.06 3.37
C ASP A 161 -16.45 -0.07 1.92
N LEU A 162 -16.04 1.11 1.44
CA LEU A 162 -15.46 1.28 0.11
C LEU A 162 -14.01 0.77 0.10
N GLN A 163 -13.73 -0.16 -0.79
CA GLN A 163 -12.40 -0.63 -1.13
C GLN A 163 -12.03 -0.19 -2.54
N ILE A 164 -10.79 0.22 -2.73
CA ILE A 164 -10.24 0.56 -4.05
C ILE A 164 -8.99 -0.27 -4.26
N ASP A 165 -8.96 -1.00 -5.37
CA ASP A 165 -7.81 -1.78 -5.78
C ASP A 165 -7.27 -1.25 -7.10
N VAL A 166 -5.94 -1.23 -7.23
CA VAL A 166 -5.25 -0.82 -8.45
C VAL A 166 -4.51 -2.03 -8.99
N LEU A 167 -5.04 -2.60 -10.05
CA LEU A 167 -4.57 -3.84 -10.65
C LEU A 167 -3.86 -3.54 -11.97
N LYS A 168 -2.96 -4.43 -12.40
CA LYS A 168 -2.39 -4.37 -13.74
C LYS A 168 -3.41 -4.90 -14.74
N ARG A 169 -3.61 -4.17 -15.85
CA ARG A 169 -4.52 -4.62 -16.92
C ARG A 169 -4.01 -5.90 -17.59
N ASN A 170 -4.96 -6.69 -18.07
CA ASN A 170 -4.69 -7.89 -18.86
C ASN A 170 -3.78 -8.91 -18.16
N THR A 171 -3.80 -8.93 -16.83
CA THR A 171 -3.14 -9.97 -16.05
C THR A 171 -4.17 -10.73 -15.24
N VAL A 172 -4.05 -12.04 -15.23
CA VAL A 172 -4.71 -12.89 -14.24
C VAL A 172 -3.74 -12.97 -13.06
N GLU A 173 -4.24 -12.74 -11.85
CA GLU A 173 -3.40 -12.92 -10.66
C GLU A 173 -3.14 -14.41 -10.44
N ASP A 174 -1.89 -14.75 -10.09
CA ASP A 174 -1.43 -16.13 -9.94
C ASP A 174 -2.30 -16.92 -8.94
N ARG A 175 -2.82 -16.26 -7.90
CA ARG A 175 -3.75 -16.87 -6.91
C ARG A 175 -5.05 -17.43 -7.52
N TYR A 176 -5.48 -16.94 -8.67
CA TYR A 176 -6.67 -17.47 -9.35
C TYR A 176 -6.32 -18.61 -10.30
N LEU A 177 -5.07 -18.70 -10.76
CA LEU A 177 -4.60 -19.82 -11.59
C LEU A 177 -4.37 -21.08 -10.75
N GLU A 178 -3.88 -20.93 -9.51
CA GLU A 178 -3.68 -22.04 -8.57
C GLU A 178 -4.98 -22.67 -8.08
N SER A 179 -6.12 -22.00 -8.24
CA SER A 179 -7.44 -22.52 -7.85
C SER A 179 -8.17 -23.27 -8.97
N LEU A 180 -7.58 -23.36 -10.17
CA LEU A 180 -8.16 -24.03 -11.35
C LEU A 180 -7.53 -25.40 -11.64
N ASP A 181 -6.48 -25.78 -10.91
CA ASP A 181 -5.86 -27.14 -10.89
C ASP A 181 -6.40 -27.95 -9.72
#